data_b1b2286d767dec252d837bafcf2b848d
#
_entry.id   b1b2286d767dec252d837bafcf2b848d
#
_cell.length_a   1.000
_cell.length_b   1.000
_cell.length_c   1.000
_cell.angle_alpha   90.00
_cell.angle_beta   90.00
_cell.angle_gamma   90.00
#
_symmetry.space_group_name_H-M   'P 1'
#
loop_
_entity.id
_entity.type
_entity.pdbx_description
1 polymer ?
#
loop_
_entity_poly.entity_id
_entity_poly.type
_entity_poly.pdbx_seq_one_letter_code
_entity_poly.pdbx_strand_id
1 'polypeptide(L)'
;MSKPKYLMNIAVAGIAALLLMAAAPAWAADATAVKIGNFTFGPQELRVKAGTTVTWTNEDDIPHTVVSLNNFRSKTLDTDGTFSFTFTTAGTYKYFCSLHPHMTGTIVVEAATGSITPAQ
;
A
#
# COMPACT_ATOMS: atom_id res chain seq x y z
N MET A 1 -17.43 60.40 -32.76
CA MET A 1 -17.40 59.89 -32.62
C MET A 1 -17.26 58.81 -32.00
N SER A 2 -17.28 58.38 -31.71
CA SER A 2 -17.10 57.53 -31.32
C SER A 2 -16.68 56.56 -30.80
N LYS A 3 -16.65 55.97 -30.44
CA LYS A 3 -16.22 55.10 -30.08
C LYS A 3 -16.13 54.08 -29.42
N PRO A 4 -16.06 53.51 -29.32
CA PRO A 4 -15.94 52.54 -28.90
C PRO A 4 -15.60 51.73 -28.10
N LYS A 5 -15.59 51.39 -27.85
CA LYS A 5 -15.22 50.69 -27.28
C LYS A 5 -15.07 49.63 -26.77
N TYR A 6 -15.12 49.21 -26.64
CA TYR A 6 -14.95 48.23 -26.28
C TYR A 6 -14.49 47.35 -25.71
N LEU A 7 -14.43 47.08 -25.63
CA LEU A 7 -14.05 46.29 -25.26
C LEU A 7 -13.78 45.39 -24.63
N MET A 8 -13.81 44.94 -24.40
CA MET A 8 -13.48 44.13 -23.98
C MET A 8 -13.26 43.22 -23.41
N ASN A 9 -13.27 42.81 -23.26
CA ASN A 9 -13.08 42.04 -22.88
C ASN A 9 -12.78 41.12 -22.39
N ILE A 10 -12.70 40.65 -22.28
CA ILE A 10 -12.41 39.84 -22.03
C ILE A 10 -12.10 38.96 -21.33
N ALA A 11 -12.01 38.54 -21.09
CA ALA A 11 -11.72 37.84 -20.60
C ALA A 11 -11.48 36.89 -20.10
N VAL A 12 -11.49 36.48 -20.01
CA VAL A 12 -11.23 35.71 -19.74
C VAL A 12 -11.02 34.75 -19.15
N ALA A 13 -10.96 34.38 -18.97
CA ALA A 13 -10.81 33.65 -18.63
C ALA A 13 -10.41 32.70 -18.09
N GLY A 14 -10.32 32.31 -17.91
CA GLY A 14 -9.89 31.57 -17.68
C GLY A 14 -9.66 30.60 -17.03
N ILE A 15 -9.67 30.31 -16.92
CA ILE A 15 -9.42 29.60 -16.63
C ILE A 15 -9.23 28.66 -16.02
N ALA A 16 -9.25 28.24 -15.87
CA ALA A 16 -9.09 27.54 -15.45
C ALA A 16 -8.77 26.54 -15.01
N ALA A 17 -8.72 26.19 -14.90
CA ALA A 17 -8.41 25.36 -14.68
C ALA A 17 -8.05 24.43 -14.14
N LEU A 18 -7.99 24.21 -14.05
CA LEU A 18 -7.63 23.37 -13.80
C LEU A 18 -7.39 22.47 -13.21
N LEU A 19 -7.40 22.08 -13.06
CA LEU A 19 -7.19 21.36 -12.65
C LEU A 19 -7.03 20.37 -12.22
N LEU A 20 -7.09 19.96 -12.28
CA LEU A 20 -7.10 19.03 -12.04
C LEU A 20 -6.47 18.19 -11.71
N MET A 21 -6.20 17.80 -11.47
CA MET A 21 -5.57 17.17 -11.21
C MET A 21 -5.74 16.06 -10.74
N ALA A 22 -5.68 15.67 -10.79
CA ALA A 22 -5.80 14.73 -10.59
C ALA A 22 -5.43 13.90 -9.81
N ALA A 23 -5.57 13.41 -9.47
CA ALA A 23 -5.25 12.80 -8.66
C ALA A 23 -5.04 11.51 -8.71
N ALA A 24 -4.12 11.10 -8.41
CA ALA A 24 -3.84 9.85 -8.42
C ALA A 24 -4.51 9.22 -7.36
N PRO A 25 -4.82 8.12 -7.45
CA PRO A 25 -5.44 7.44 -6.47
C PRO A 25 -4.55 7.15 -5.44
N ALA A 26 -4.80 7.55 -4.40
CA ALA A 26 -3.94 7.33 -3.43
C ALA A 26 -3.88 5.95 -3.05
N TRP A 27 -4.78 5.24 -3.42
CA TRP A 27 -4.73 3.98 -2.94
C TRP A 27 -3.56 3.28 -3.29
N ALA A 28 -3.13 3.59 -4.28
CA ALA A 28 -2.23 2.84 -4.68
C ALA A 28 -1.16 2.76 -3.90
N ALA A 29 -0.95 3.60 -3.29
CA ALA A 29 0.19 3.59 -2.98
C ALA A 29 0.64 3.07 -1.91
N ASP A 30 0.17 2.90 -1.18
CA ASP A 30 0.98 2.93 -0.24
C ASP A 30 0.79 2.14 0.88
N ALA A 31 0.00 1.21 0.79
CA ALA A 31 -0.14 0.39 1.87
C ALA A 31 0.98 -0.54 1.97
N THR A 32 1.93 -0.27 2.72
CA THR A 32 3.08 -1.12 2.91
C THR A 32 3.26 -1.51 4.37
N ALA A 33 2.28 -1.26 5.18
CA ALA A 33 2.39 -1.53 6.61
C ALA A 33 1.25 -2.38 7.11
N VAL A 34 1.56 -3.28 8.02
CA VAL A 34 0.57 -4.09 8.70
C VAL A 34 0.73 -3.87 10.19
N LYS A 35 -0.35 -3.58 10.87
CA LYS A 35 -0.28 -3.42 12.30
C LYS A 35 -0.77 -4.68 12.95
N ILE A 36 -0.15 -5.05 14.05
CA ILE A 36 -0.55 -6.20 14.80
C ILE A 36 -1.17 -5.65 16.06
N GLY A 37 -2.44 -5.86 16.25
CA GLY A 37 -3.13 -5.31 17.40
C GLY A 37 -4.33 -6.13 17.75
N ASN A 38 -4.59 -6.30 18.99
CA ASN A 38 -5.73 -7.04 19.47
C ASN A 38 -5.79 -8.43 18.82
N PHE A 39 -4.64 -9.08 18.73
CA PHE A 39 -4.54 -10.42 18.17
C PHE A 39 -5.00 -10.49 16.72
N THR A 40 -4.83 -9.43 15.96
CA THR A 40 -5.16 -9.47 14.54
C THR A 40 -4.07 -8.79 13.75
N PHE A 41 -4.00 -9.12 12.46
CA PHE A 41 -3.16 -8.40 11.52
C PHE A 41 -4.08 -7.44 10.76
N GLY A 42 -3.72 -6.18 10.71
CA GLY A 42 -4.56 -5.19 10.06
C GLY A 42 -3.80 -4.36 9.07
N PRO A 43 -4.17 -4.38 7.82
CA PRO A 43 -5.29 -5.12 7.28
C PRO A 43 -4.98 -6.60 7.18
N GLN A 44 -5.98 -7.42 7.22
CA GLN A 44 -5.74 -8.84 7.17
C GLN A 44 -5.27 -9.26 5.78
N GLU A 45 -5.74 -8.62 4.75
CA GLU A 45 -5.23 -8.87 3.41
C GLU A 45 -4.66 -7.56 2.88
N LEU A 46 -3.44 -7.58 2.44
CA LEU A 46 -2.78 -6.42 1.89
C LEU A 46 -2.30 -6.73 0.49
N ARG A 47 -2.59 -5.86 -0.48
CA ARG A 47 -2.13 -6.03 -1.84
C ARG A 47 -1.03 -5.07 -2.13
N VAL A 48 0.06 -5.57 -2.66
CA VAL A 48 1.21 -4.74 -2.97
C VAL A 48 1.77 -5.15 -4.33
N LYS A 49 2.63 -4.34 -4.90
CA LYS A 49 3.28 -4.70 -6.14
C LYS A 49 4.60 -5.37 -5.86
N ALA A 50 5.02 -6.20 -6.76
CA ALA A 50 6.32 -6.85 -6.63
C ALA A 50 7.40 -5.79 -6.45
N GLY A 51 8.29 -6.02 -5.57
CA GLY A 51 9.34 -5.07 -5.20
C GLY A 51 9.04 -4.30 -3.92
N THR A 52 7.86 -4.47 -3.37
CA THR A 52 7.46 -3.71 -2.19
C THR A 52 7.98 -4.35 -0.92
N THR A 53 8.42 -3.53 0.01
CA THR A 53 8.78 -3.97 1.35
C THR A 53 7.61 -3.71 2.26
N VAL A 54 7.15 -4.75 2.94
CA VAL A 54 6.06 -4.62 3.89
C VAL A 54 6.65 -4.70 5.29
N THR A 55 6.19 -3.84 6.17
CA THR A 55 6.65 -3.81 7.55
C THR A 55 5.48 -4.09 8.48
N TRP A 56 5.67 -5.04 9.35
CA TRP A 56 4.70 -5.36 10.41
C TRP A 56 5.19 -4.71 11.70
N THR A 57 4.30 -4.12 12.46
CA THR A 57 4.63 -3.53 13.77
C THR A 57 3.69 -4.10 14.81
N ASN A 58 4.25 -4.62 15.89
CA ASN A 58 3.43 -5.17 16.96
C ASN A 58 3.01 -4.04 17.90
N GLU A 59 1.72 -3.74 17.90
CA GLU A 59 1.20 -2.70 18.79
C GLU A 59 0.48 -3.30 19.99
N ASP A 60 0.49 -4.62 20.14
CA ASP A 60 -0.08 -5.24 21.32
C ASP A 60 0.95 -5.27 22.44
N ASP A 61 0.49 -5.49 23.63
CA ASP A 61 1.42 -5.59 24.75
C ASP A 61 1.75 -7.04 25.03
N ILE A 62 1.54 -7.93 24.09
CA ILE A 62 2.02 -9.29 24.20
C ILE A 62 2.77 -9.62 22.93
N PRO A 63 3.64 -10.61 22.95
CA PRO A 63 4.47 -10.90 21.79
C PRO A 63 3.72 -11.61 20.67
N HIS A 64 4.16 -11.39 19.47
CA HIS A 64 3.61 -12.02 18.29
C HIS A 64 4.75 -12.35 17.31
N THR A 65 4.47 -13.20 16.34
CA THR A 65 5.42 -13.49 15.26
C THR A 65 4.72 -13.36 13.93
N VAL A 66 5.49 -13.31 12.85
CA VAL A 66 4.96 -13.26 11.50
C VAL A 66 5.64 -14.38 10.74
N VAL A 67 4.89 -15.40 10.39
CA VAL A 67 5.47 -16.58 9.77
C VAL A 67 4.72 -16.99 8.52
N SER A 68 5.41 -17.12 7.41
CA SER A 68 4.83 -17.68 6.20
C SER A 68 5.69 -18.88 5.81
N LEU A 69 5.13 -20.05 5.88
CA LEU A 69 5.91 -21.25 5.69
C LEU A 69 6.65 -21.23 4.36
N ASN A 70 7.92 -21.54 4.43
CA ASN A 70 8.80 -21.57 3.28
C ASN A 70 9.08 -20.21 2.65
N ASN A 71 8.58 -19.14 3.23
CA ASN A 71 8.82 -17.82 2.67
C ASN A 71 9.55 -16.91 3.63
N PHE A 72 9.04 -16.72 4.83
CA PHE A 72 9.70 -15.84 5.79
C PHE A 72 9.27 -16.14 7.21
N ARG A 73 10.06 -15.68 8.14
CA ARG A 73 9.75 -15.88 9.54
C ARG A 73 10.40 -14.77 10.35
N SER A 74 9.63 -14.09 11.15
CA SER A 74 10.19 -13.09 12.04
C SER A 74 10.68 -13.73 13.32
N LYS A 75 11.41 -12.97 14.10
CA LYS A 75 11.70 -13.37 15.42
C LYS A 75 10.47 -13.02 16.18
N THR A 76 10.41 -13.29 17.45
CA THR A 76 9.32 -12.84 18.31
C THR A 76 9.39 -11.33 18.39
N LEU A 77 8.27 -10.69 18.17
CA LEU A 77 8.19 -9.25 18.23
C LEU A 77 7.50 -8.84 19.52
N ASP A 78 8.22 -8.12 20.36
CA ASP A 78 7.61 -7.55 21.55
C ASP A 78 6.89 -6.26 21.16
N THR A 79 6.29 -5.60 22.11
CA THR A 79 5.59 -4.35 21.82
C THR A 79 6.49 -3.38 21.09
N ASP A 80 5.97 -2.81 20.03
CA ASP A 80 6.68 -1.89 19.17
C ASP A 80 7.76 -2.55 18.31
N GLY A 81 7.93 -3.84 18.41
CA GLY A 81 8.88 -4.54 17.55
C GLY A 81 8.39 -4.61 16.13
N THR A 82 9.30 -4.66 15.17
CA THR A 82 8.94 -4.66 13.77
C THR A 82 9.63 -5.77 13.00
N PHE A 83 9.04 -6.13 11.89
CA PHE A 83 9.62 -7.10 10.97
C PHE A 83 9.31 -6.61 9.56
N SER A 84 10.26 -6.67 8.67
CA SER A 84 10.06 -6.25 7.29
C SER A 84 10.47 -7.35 6.33
N PHE A 85 9.77 -7.45 5.23
CA PHE A 85 10.13 -8.41 4.21
C PHE A 85 9.83 -7.78 2.83
N THR A 86 10.74 -7.97 1.87
CA THR A 86 10.56 -7.43 0.53
C THR A 86 10.03 -8.52 -0.37
N PHE A 87 8.89 -8.29 -1.00
CA PHE A 87 8.24 -9.27 -1.82
C PHE A 87 8.63 -9.04 -3.29
N THR A 88 9.43 -9.91 -3.85
CA THR A 88 9.91 -9.71 -5.20
C THR A 88 9.17 -10.55 -6.23
N THR A 89 8.44 -11.55 -5.80
CA THR A 89 7.75 -12.47 -6.70
C THR A 89 6.26 -12.37 -6.51
N ALA A 90 5.53 -12.21 -7.60
CA ALA A 90 4.08 -12.14 -7.52
C ALA A 90 3.53 -13.44 -6.96
N GLY A 91 2.47 -13.35 -6.22
CA GLY A 91 1.84 -14.53 -5.64
C GLY A 91 1.05 -14.17 -4.40
N THR A 92 0.49 -15.17 -3.78
CA THR A 92 -0.28 -14.99 -2.56
C THR A 92 0.48 -15.63 -1.42
N TYR A 93 0.76 -14.85 -0.39
CA TYR A 93 1.56 -15.30 0.72
C TYR A 93 0.73 -15.27 1.99
N LYS A 94 0.34 -16.45 2.45
CA LYS A 94 -0.42 -16.54 3.68
C LYS A 94 0.54 -16.64 4.84
N TYR A 95 0.20 -16.02 5.93
CA TYR A 95 1.08 -16.03 7.10
C TYR A 95 0.23 -16.08 8.37
N PHE A 96 0.88 -16.34 9.47
CA PHE A 96 0.21 -16.49 10.76
C PHE A 96 1.16 -16.18 11.89
N CYS A 97 0.63 -16.09 13.09
CA CYS A 97 1.43 -15.90 14.28
C CYS A 97 1.64 -17.28 14.90
N SER A 98 2.89 -17.69 15.05
CA SER A 98 3.15 -19.03 15.57
C SER A 98 2.78 -19.17 17.05
N LEU A 99 2.65 -18.06 17.76
CA LEU A 99 2.25 -18.11 19.15
C LEU A 99 0.73 -18.12 19.28
N HIS A 100 0.01 -17.70 18.27
CA HIS A 100 -1.44 -17.65 18.28
C HIS A 100 -1.93 -18.06 16.90
N PRO A 101 -1.92 -19.34 16.58
CA PRO A 101 -2.10 -19.79 15.19
C PRO A 101 -3.40 -19.44 14.50
N HIS A 102 -4.41 -19.02 15.21
CA HIS A 102 -5.63 -18.61 14.55
C HIS A 102 -5.51 -17.18 14.00
N MET A 103 -4.45 -16.48 14.36
CA MET A 103 -4.22 -15.14 13.93
C MET A 103 -3.52 -15.22 12.58
N THR A 104 -4.21 -14.86 11.51
CA THR A 104 -3.69 -15.06 10.15
C THR A 104 -3.81 -13.82 9.30
N GLY A 105 -3.03 -13.76 8.26
CA GLY A 105 -3.09 -12.66 7.29
C GLY A 105 -2.61 -13.14 5.93
N THR A 106 -2.74 -12.26 4.95
CA THR A 106 -2.36 -12.57 3.57
C THR A 106 -1.75 -11.35 2.92
N ILE A 107 -0.67 -11.56 2.19
CA ILE A 107 -0.13 -10.51 1.34
C ILE A 107 -0.33 -11.00 -0.10
N VAL A 108 -0.99 -10.20 -0.93
CA VAL A 108 -1.15 -10.53 -2.33
C VAL A 108 -0.18 -9.64 -3.09
N VAL A 109 0.77 -10.24 -3.77
CA VAL A 109 1.80 -9.51 -4.48
C VAL A 109 1.47 -9.58 -5.96
N GLU A 110 1.28 -8.44 -6.57
CA GLU A 110 0.91 -8.37 -7.98
C GLU A 110 2.12 -7.99 -8.79
N ALA A 111 2.13 -8.41 -10.04
CA ALA A 111 3.27 -8.11 -10.89
C ALA A 111 3.48 -6.61 -10.95
N ALA A 112 4.70 -6.23 -11.06
CA ALA A 112 5.01 -4.82 -11.12
C ALA A 112 4.39 -4.23 -12.37
N THR A 113 3.94 -2.99 -12.27
CA THR A 113 3.31 -2.36 -13.34
C THR A 113 4.25 -2.16 -14.42
N GLY A 114 3.85 -2.21 -15.58
CA GLY A 114 4.72 -1.97 -16.68
C GLY A 114 5.41 -3.12 -17.19
N SER A 115 5.35 -4.18 -16.61
CA SER A 115 6.11 -5.19 -17.09
C SER A 115 5.27 -6.02 -17.84
N ILE A 116 4.78 -5.63 -18.90
CA ILE A 116 4.08 -6.36 -19.59
C ILE A 116 4.73 -7.17 -20.43
N THR A 117 4.74 -8.22 -20.53
CA THR A 117 5.39 -8.92 -21.29
C THR A 117 4.69 -9.44 -22.24
N PRO A 118 4.90 -9.35 -23.30
CA PRO A 118 4.29 -9.81 -24.30
C PRO A 118 4.43 -11.13 -24.40
N ALA A 119 3.73 -11.66 -24.64
CA ALA A 119 3.90 -12.82 -24.65
C ALA A 119 4.39 -13.32 -25.65
N GLN A 120 4.50 -13.79 -26.00
CA GLN A 120 4.98 -14.23 -26.98
C GLN A 120 4.63 -15.29 -27.22
#